data_3b5dd7cd472dc234d54ec61cd3903082
#
_entry.id   3b5dd7cd472dc234d54ec61cd3903082
#
_cell.length_a   1.000
_cell.length_b   1.000
_cell.length_c   1.000
_cell.angle_alpha   90.00
_cell.angle_beta   90.00
_cell.angle_gamma   90.00
#
_symmetry.space_group_name_H-M   'P 1'
#
loop_
_entity.id
_entity.type
_entity.pdbx_description
1 polymer ?
#
loop_
_entity_poly.entity_id
_entity_poly.type
_entity_poly.pdbx_seq_one_letter_code
_entity_poly.pdbx_strand_id
1 'polypeptide(L)'
;MTVTVDYCGEQFHATEEQPLTIGRDADLDIDDNPYLHRVFLQIHREHDLWWLTNVGSTLTATVADKKGLFQAWLSPGARIPLALDAFTVWFTAGPTTYDFDILVDSPAFEAVVPDAPVEPDP
;
A
#
# COMPACT_ATOMS: atom_id res chain seq x y z
N MET A 1 10.30 6.12 10.98
CA MET A 1 9.31 5.15 10.50
C MET A 1 9.09 5.33 9.04
N THR A 2 9.12 4.25 8.29
CA THR A 2 8.99 4.32 6.84
C THR A 2 8.09 3.20 6.33
N VAL A 3 7.56 3.43 5.13
CA VAL A 3 6.91 2.39 4.35
C VAL A 3 7.73 2.24 3.07
N THR A 4 8.02 1.00 2.71
CA THR A 4 8.78 0.70 1.50
C THR A 4 7.85 0.09 0.47
N VAL A 5 7.92 0.57 -0.76
CA VAL A 5 7.21 -0.02 -1.89
C VAL A 5 8.26 -0.66 -2.78
N ASP A 6 8.07 -1.95 -3.10
CA ASP A 6 8.95 -2.69 -3.99
C ASP A 6 8.20 -2.90 -5.29
N TYR A 7 8.69 -2.31 -6.37
CA TYR A 7 8.12 -2.45 -7.70
C TYR A 7 9.22 -2.90 -8.66
N CYS A 8 9.06 -4.09 -9.18
CA CYS A 8 10.02 -4.66 -10.15
C CYS A 8 11.46 -4.65 -9.63
N GLY A 9 11.64 -4.88 -8.34
CA GLY A 9 12.97 -4.91 -7.74
C GLY A 9 13.52 -3.57 -7.32
N GLU A 10 12.82 -2.48 -7.63
CA GLU A 10 13.21 -1.14 -7.16
C GLU A 10 12.43 -0.78 -5.93
N GLN A 11 13.07 -0.11 -4.99
CA GLN A 11 12.43 0.27 -3.74
C GLN A 11 12.23 1.77 -3.63
N PHE A 12 11.05 2.17 -3.17
CA PHE A 12 10.67 3.55 -2.97
C PHE A 12 10.16 3.68 -1.53
N HIS A 13 10.35 4.84 -0.92
CA HIS A 13 10.03 5.00 0.49
C HIS A 13 9.11 6.18 0.74
N ALA A 14 8.17 6.00 1.66
CA ALA A 14 7.40 7.09 2.23
C ALA A 14 7.88 7.30 3.66
N THR A 15 8.02 8.56 4.07
CA THR A 15 8.36 8.91 5.44
C THR A 15 7.24 9.76 6.01
N GLU A 16 7.31 10.06 7.30
CA GLU A 16 6.28 10.88 7.93
C GLU A 16 6.18 12.26 7.31
N GLU A 17 7.32 12.80 6.85
CA GLU A 17 7.35 14.13 6.24
C GLU A 17 7.17 14.10 4.73
N GLN A 18 7.32 12.94 4.11
CA GLN A 18 7.36 12.83 2.65
C GLN A 18 6.44 11.71 2.19
N PRO A 19 5.19 12.00 1.87
CA PRO A 19 4.29 10.98 1.31
C PRO A 19 4.85 10.47 -0.02
N LEU A 20 4.44 9.26 -0.39
CA LEU A 20 4.84 8.66 -1.66
C LEU A 20 3.62 8.59 -2.57
N THR A 21 3.75 9.12 -3.78
CA THR A 21 2.70 9.02 -4.79
C THR A 21 3.08 7.99 -5.84
N ILE A 22 2.09 7.31 -6.38
CA ILE A 22 2.26 6.21 -7.32
C ILE A 22 1.34 6.45 -8.51
N GLY A 23 1.86 6.40 -9.72
CA GLY A 23 1.05 6.64 -10.91
C GLY A 23 1.87 6.70 -12.17
N ARG A 24 1.32 7.37 -13.18
CA ARG A 24 1.99 7.53 -14.47
C ARG A 24 3.06 8.62 -14.42
N ASP A 25 2.85 9.60 -13.54
CA ASP A 25 3.76 10.76 -13.42
C ASP A 25 3.78 11.15 -11.94
N ALA A 26 4.38 10.33 -11.12
CA ALA A 26 4.37 10.45 -9.67
C ALA A 26 5.76 10.11 -9.12
N ASP A 27 5.90 10.06 -7.79
CA ASP A 27 7.18 9.71 -7.19
C ASP A 27 7.62 8.32 -7.63
N LEU A 28 6.69 7.38 -7.69
CA LEU A 28 6.92 6.09 -8.29
C LEU A 28 6.17 6.08 -9.62
N ASP A 29 6.92 6.19 -10.71
CA ASP A 29 6.37 6.12 -12.05
C ASP A 29 6.22 4.66 -12.42
N ILE A 30 4.99 4.17 -12.45
CA ILE A 30 4.73 2.77 -12.79
C ILE A 30 4.99 2.52 -14.26
N ASP A 31 4.40 3.34 -15.13
CA ASP A 31 4.48 3.13 -16.57
C ASP A 31 3.90 4.35 -17.27
N ASP A 32 4.23 4.52 -18.55
CA ASP A 32 3.72 5.59 -19.38
C ASP A 32 2.43 5.15 -20.06
N ASN A 33 1.53 4.55 -19.31
CA ASN A 33 0.28 4.02 -19.81
C ASN A 33 -0.80 5.10 -19.75
N PRO A 34 -1.42 5.48 -20.88
CA PRO A 34 -2.40 6.56 -20.87
C PRO A 34 -3.67 6.26 -20.09
N TYR A 35 -3.94 4.99 -19.78
CA TYR A 35 -5.08 4.62 -18.96
C TYR A 35 -4.80 4.75 -17.46
N LEU A 36 -3.55 4.99 -17.08
CA LEU A 36 -3.15 5.14 -15.70
C LEU A 36 -3.18 6.62 -15.33
N HIS A 37 -3.79 6.95 -14.19
CA HIS A 37 -3.81 8.30 -13.68
C HIS A 37 -2.40 8.82 -13.43
N ARG A 38 -2.16 10.09 -13.58
CA ARG A 38 -0.86 10.68 -13.27
C ARG A 38 -0.50 10.40 -11.83
N VAL A 39 -1.44 10.60 -10.90
CA VAL A 39 -1.29 10.18 -9.52
C VAL A 39 -2.49 9.30 -9.22
N PHE A 40 -2.25 8.03 -8.97
CA PHE A 40 -3.29 7.05 -8.74
C PHE A 40 -3.44 6.73 -7.26
N LEU A 41 -2.33 6.46 -6.61
CA LEU A 41 -2.33 6.05 -5.20
C LEU A 41 -1.36 6.93 -4.42
N GLN A 42 -1.63 7.06 -3.13
CA GLN A 42 -0.77 7.84 -2.24
C GLN A 42 -0.63 7.10 -0.91
N ILE A 43 0.59 7.00 -0.43
CA ILE A 43 0.88 6.46 0.89
C ILE A 43 1.29 7.63 1.77
N HIS A 44 0.60 7.82 2.88
CA HIS A 44 0.91 8.92 3.79
C HIS A 44 0.60 8.53 5.23
N ARG A 45 1.16 9.29 6.17
CA ARG A 45 0.95 9.05 7.59
C ARG A 45 -0.04 10.05 8.15
N GLU A 46 -1.03 9.55 8.89
CA GLU A 46 -2.04 10.40 9.51
C GLU A 46 -2.56 9.71 10.77
N HIS A 47 -2.63 10.42 11.88
CA HIS A 47 -3.15 9.89 13.14
C HIS A 47 -2.40 8.62 13.59
N ASP A 48 -1.09 8.65 13.44
CA ASP A 48 -0.22 7.54 13.85
C ASP A 48 -0.41 6.25 13.06
N LEU A 49 -1.05 6.34 11.92
CA LEU A 49 -1.21 5.20 11.01
C LEU A 49 -0.73 5.57 9.62
N TRP A 50 -0.27 4.57 8.90
CA TRP A 50 -0.01 4.71 7.47
C TRP A 50 -1.31 4.40 6.71
N TRP A 51 -1.56 5.17 5.66
CA TRP A 51 -2.77 5.03 4.85
C TRP A 51 -2.39 4.86 3.38
N LEU A 52 -3.11 3.99 2.70
CA LEU A 52 -3.06 3.91 1.24
C LEU A 52 -4.37 4.48 0.74
N THR A 53 -4.29 5.54 -0.05
CA THR A 53 -5.46 6.26 -0.57
C THR A 53 -5.48 6.18 -2.08
N ASN A 54 -6.64 5.89 -2.65
CA ASN A 54 -6.85 5.99 -4.09
C ASN A 54 -7.25 7.42 -4.40
N VAL A 55 -6.34 8.18 -4.98
CA VAL A 55 -6.57 9.58 -5.35
C VAL A 55 -6.93 9.72 -6.83
N GLY A 56 -7.09 8.62 -7.53
CA GLY A 56 -7.54 8.62 -8.91
C GLY A 56 -9.04 8.82 -9.01
N SER A 57 -9.55 8.89 -10.23
CA SER A 57 -10.97 9.15 -10.46
C SER A 57 -11.71 7.98 -11.10
N THR A 58 -11.02 6.99 -11.65
CA THR A 58 -11.68 5.88 -12.34
C THR A 58 -11.17 4.50 -11.97
N LEU A 59 -9.88 4.31 -11.79
CA LEU A 59 -9.33 2.98 -11.55
C LEU A 59 -9.53 2.55 -10.11
N THR A 60 -9.67 1.24 -9.91
CA THR A 60 -9.77 0.61 -8.59
C THR A 60 -8.59 -0.31 -8.41
N ALA A 61 -7.98 -0.29 -7.24
CA ALA A 61 -6.90 -1.21 -6.90
C ALA A 61 -7.43 -2.30 -5.97
N THR A 62 -6.81 -3.47 -6.01
CA THR A 62 -7.07 -4.52 -5.03
C THR A 62 -5.88 -4.58 -4.10
N VAL A 63 -6.15 -4.66 -2.81
CA VAL A 63 -5.13 -4.69 -1.77
C VAL A 63 -5.35 -5.92 -0.92
N ALA A 64 -4.29 -6.69 -0.70
CA ALA A 64 -4.36 -7.86 0.16
C ALA A 64 -3.13 -7.88 1.06
N ASP A 65 -3.28 -8.32 2.29
CA ASP A 65 -2.12 -8.52 3.14
C ASP A 65 -1.45 -9.84 2.77
N LYS A 66 -0.14 -9.92 3.01
CA LYS A 66 0.65 -11.09 2.58
C LYS A 66 0.32 -12.35 3.36
N LYS A 67 -0.33 -12.24 4.50
CA LYS A 67 -0.69 -13.39 5.32
C LYS A 67 -2.11 -13.88 5.08
N GLY A 68 -2.82 -13.24 4.15
CA GLY A 68 -4.16 -13.70 3.79
C GLY A 68 -5.25 -13.36 4.77
N LEU A 69 -5.04 -12.35 5.63
CA LEU A 69 -6.03 -11.97 6.62
C LEU A 69 -7.17 -11.17 6.02
N PHE A 70 -6.89 -10.40 4.97
CA PHE A 70 -7.95 -9.64 4.32
C PHE A 70 -7.59 -9.33 2.87
N GLN A 71 -8.61 -8.99 2.11
CA GLN A 71 -8.47 -8.46 0.75
C GLN A 71 -9.57 -7.42 0.57
N ALA A 72 -9.25 -6.30 -0.04
CA ALA A 72 -10.18 -5.20 -0.22
C ALA A 72 -10.01 -4.55 -1.57
N TRP A 73 -11.11 -3.99 -2.08
CA TRP A 73 -11.08 -3.14 -3.27
C TRP A 73 -10.97 -1.70 -2.82
N LEU A 74 -10.02 -0.98 -3.39
CA LEU A 74 -9.78 0.41 -3.08
C LEU A 74 -10.30 1.24 -4.25
N SER A 75 -11.56 1.67 -4.16
CA SER A 75 -12.19 2.45 -5.22
C SER A 75 -11.75 3.91 -5.15
N PRO A 76 -12.02 4.71 -6.19
CA PRO A 76 -11.66 6.13 -6.17
C PRO A 76 -12.15 6.84 -4.93
N GLY A 77 -11.25 7.55 -4.26
CA GLY A 77 -11.55 8.28 -3.03
C GLY A 77 -11.47 7.45 -1.75
N ALA A 78 -11.37 6.14 -1.86
CA ALA A 78 -11.30 5.28 -0.69
C ALA A 78 -9.87 5.19 -0.16
N ARG A 79 -9.75 4.86 1.12
CA ARG A 79 -8.45 4.61 1.73
C ARG A 79 -8.55 3.47 2.73
N ILE A 80 -7.41 2.81 2.97
CA ILE A 80 -7.32 1.76 3.97
C ILE A 80 -6.10 2.01 4.85
N PRO A 81 -6.16 1.60 6.11
CA PRO A 81 -4.98 1.70 6.96
C PRO A 81 -4.02 0.56 6.63
N LEU A 82 -2.74 0.87 6.58
CA LEU A 82 -1.69 -0.13 6.40
C LEU A 82 -1.25 -0.58 7.79
N ALA A 83 -2.11 -1.34 8.45
CA ALA A 83 -1.96 -1.69 9.85
C ALA A 83 -1.14 -2.95 10.08
N LEU A 84 -0.82 -3.68 9.04
CA LEU A 84 -0.03 -4.92 9.11
C LEU A 84 1.33 -4.69 8.46
N ASP A 85 2.16 -5.71 8.42
CA ASP A 85 3.56 -5.55 8.03
C ASP A 85 3.81 -5.64 6.52
N ALA A 86 2.96 -6.32 5.77
CA ALA A 86 3.21 -6.47 4.34
C ALA A 86 1.92 -6.66 3.54
N PHE A 87 1.87 -6.02 2.36
CA PHE A 87 0.70 -6.04 1.49
C PHE A 87 1.13 -6.23 0.04
N THR A 88 0.21 -6.72 -0.77
CA THR A 88 0.33 -6.70 -2.22
C THR A 88 -0.81 -5.87 -2.79
N VAL A 89 -0.49 -5.02 -3.75
CA VAL A 89 -1.49 -4.19 -4.43
C VAL A 89 -1.42 -4.51 -5.91
N TRP A 90 -2.58 -4.68 -6.56
CA TRP A 90 -2.60 -4.86 -8.00
C TRP A 90 -3.80 -4.12 -8.60
N PHE A 91 -3.64 -3.74 -9.87
CA PHE A 91 -4.67 -3.02 -10.60
C PHE A 91 -4.46 -3.19 -12.09
N THR A 92 -5.50 -2.95 -12.87
CA THR A 92 -5.45 -3.03 -14.33
C THR A 92 -5.74 -1.65 -14.91
N ALA A 93 -4.87 -1.19 -15.80
CA ALA A 93 -5.03 0.06 -16.52
C ALA A 93 -5.03 -0.25 -18.01
N GLY A 94 -6.20 -0.17 -18.64
CA GLY A 94 -6.37 -0.61 -20.02
C GLY A 94 -6.06 -2.10 -20.14
N PRO A 95 -5.17 -2.49 -21.03
CA PRO A 95 -4.87 -3.91 -21.24
C PRO A 95 -3.81 -4.48 -20.29
N THR A 96 -3.26 -3.68 -19.40
CA THR A 96 -2.09 -4.07 -18.61
C THR A 96 -2.42 -4.14 -17.13
N THR A 97 -1.99 -5.22 -16.47
CA THR A 97 -2.11 -5.39 -15.03
C THR A 97 -0.75 -5.17 -14.38
N TYR A 98 -0.76 -4.40 -13.31
CA TYR A 98 0.44 -4.07 -12.54
C TYR A 98 0.29 -4.54 -11.10
N ASP A 99 1.40 -4.84 -10.44
CA ASP A 99 1.39 -5.15 -9.02
C ASP A 99 2.65 -4.62 -8.36
N PHE A 100 2.56 -4.40 -7.06
CA PHE A 100 3.72 -4.03 -6.25
C PHE A 100 3.48 -4.46 -4.81
N ASP A 101 4.56 -4.51 -4.04
CA ASP A 101 4.49 -4.90 -2.63
C ASP A 101 4.71 -3.68 -1.74
N ILE A 102 4.05 -3.68 -0.59
CA ILE A 102 4.22 -2.65 0.43
C ILE A 102 4.73 -3.32 1.70
N LEU A 103 5.79 -2.78 2.26
CA LEU A 103 6.36 -3.25 3.52
C LEU A 103 6.32 -2.12 4.53
N VAL A 104 5.74 -2.39 5.69
CA VAL A 104 5.60 -1.40 6.77
C VAL A 104 6.55 -1.81 7.89
N ASP A 105 7.53 -0.97 8.20
CA ASP A 105 8.56 -1.32 9.16
C ASP A 105 8.12 -1.19 10.61
N SER A 106 7.01 -0.49 10.87
CA SER A 106 6.46 -0.37 12.23
C SER A 106 4.95 -0.51 12.16
N PRO A 107 4.45 -1.73 11.97
CA PRO A 107 3.00 -1.93 11.83
C PRO A 107 2.26 -1.64 13.13
N ALA A 108 1.02 -1.17 13.01
CA ALA A 108 0.19 -0.88 14.16
C ALA A 108 -0.17 -2.17 14.90
N PHE A 109 -0.29 -3.30 14.17
CA PHE A 109 -0.52 -4.59 14.78
C PHE A 109 0.59 -5.53 14.36
N GLU A 110 1.13 -6.25 15.32
CA GLU A 110 2.13 -7.24 15.00
C GLU A 110 1.47 -8.52 14.65
N ALA A 111 1.73 -8.95 13.46
CA ALA A 111 1.07 -10.13 12.98
C ALA A 111 1.49 -11.37 13.70
N VAL A 112 2.49 -11.28 14.51
CA VAL A 112 2.87 -12.40 15.21
C VAL A 112 2.20 -12.63 16.39
N VAL A 113 1.63 -11.78 16.75
CA VAL A 113 1.04 -11.87 17.78
C VAL A 113 0.71 -12.91 18.31
N PRO A 114 0.65 -13.42 18.26
CA PRO A 114 0.27 -14.20 19.05
C PRO A 114 1.11 -14.90 19.73
N ASP A 115 1.82 -14.91 19.94
CA ASP A 115 2.43 -15.53 20.63
C ASP A 115 2.26 -15.32 21.80
N ALA A 116 2.19 -15.15 21.88
CA ALA A 116 2.06 -15.00 22.60
C ALA A 116 1.80 -15.12 23.46
N PRO A 117 1.92 -15.26 23.76
CA PRO A 117 1.77 -15.47 24.46
C PRO A 117 1.45 -15.61 25.25
N VAL A 118 1.71 -15.85 25.34
CA VAL A 118 1.41 -16.06 25.86
C VAL A 118 1.02 -16.08 26.77
N GLU A 119 1.14 -16.14 26.96
CA GLU A 119 0.79 -16.23 27.72
C GLU A 119 0.42 -16.39 28.59
N PRO A 120 0.41 -16.55 29.04
CA PRO A 120 0.07 -16.80 29.78
C PRO A 120 -0.18 -16.87 30.65
N ASP A 121 -0.14 -17.06 31.02
CA ASP A 121 -0.37 -17.16 31.80
C ASP A 121 -0.58 -17.38 32.46
N PRO A 122 -0.54 -17.33 32.70
CA PRO A 122 -0.60 -17.69 33.40
C PRO A 122 -0.87 -17.99 33.83
#